data_464de501841f804b6b9402bd198862cb
#
_entry.id   464de501841f804b6b9402bd198862cb
#
_cell.length_a   1.000
_cell.length_b   1.000
_cell.length_c   1.000
_cell.angle_alpha   90.00
_cell.angle_beta   90.00
_cell.angle_gamma   90.00
#
_symmetry.space_group_name_H-M   'P 1'
#
loop_
_entity.id
_entity.type
_entity.pdbx_description
1 polymer ?
#
loop_
_entity_poly.entity_id
_entity_poly.type
_entity_poly.pdbx_seq_one_letter_code
_entity_poly.pdbx_strand_id
1 'polypeptide(L)'
;MAALKIDTEEALRRVIHTTPIIDHHAHPLLKLSAIRKHPLLCIATEANGDAIEDSKTSLAHLRAVKVLANRLGTDTTWEAVEAAVARKQKGNYDEWIKTCMSGIENILVDDLLGDPADVEPYHTLNAYTRSPNKRILRIEEVAASCIEKACGQFSHPSEAFSGSVENFMNAIYDALDDPEIVGFKSVICYRTGLVVTQVTDLEIIMQQFQLIFDTRKEDGAQPFERLDHEPLNDYFLHILAGLIQNGEDEHKKPIQFHTGLGDNDITLSKSSPAHLQEFIKTYPDVPIVLLHASYPFTREMGYLANVYSNVYADIGEVFPFISREGQEGVVRQILELCPVSKILWSTDGHYFPETYIIAVDQLREVLQTVLADYVHKGDMTWTQAAQLVQDILFNNANKLYDLKLEFKPLPPDSSQGFESSEQTTEILAGDLD
;
A
#
# COMPACT_ATOMS: atom_id res chain seq x y z
N MET A 1 -13.87 29.39 11.37
CA MET A 1 -14.25 28.37 12.35
C MET A 1 -13.32 28.50 13.54
N ALA A 2 -13.81 28.56 14.80
CA ALA A 2 -12.95 28.51 15.96
C ALA A 2 -12.24 27.13 15.95
N ALA A 3 -10.90 27.12 16.04
CA ALA A 3 -10.13 25.90 16.13
C ALA A 3 -10.68 25.08 17.32
N LEU A 4 -11.12 23.85 17.10
CA LEU A 4 -11.49 22.93 18.16
C LEU A 4 -10.29 22.83 19.10
N LYS A 5 -10.46 23.22 20.34
CA LYS A 5 -9.40 23.07 21.34
C LYS A 5 -9.32 21.60 21.71
N ILE A 6 -8.28 20.93 21.21
CA ILE A 6 -8.01 19.52 21.51
C ILE A 6 -7.04 19.53 22.68
N ASP A 7 -7.54 19.21 23.86
CA ASP A 7 -6.80 19.27 25.13
C ASP A 7 -6.98 18.01 26.01
N THR A 8 -7.62 16.97 25.46
CA THR A 8 -7.86 15.71 26.15
C THR A 8 -7.64 14.49 25.26
N GLU A 9 -7.40 13.34 25.88
CA GLU A 9 -7.29 12.05 25.19
C GLU A 9 -8.58 11.69 24.44
N GLU A 10 -9.74 11.97 25.04
CA GLU A 10 -11.03 11.73 24.39
C GLU A 10 -11.23 12.59 23.13
N ALA A 11 -10.74 13.83 23.15
CA ALA A 11 -10.76 14.69 21.97
C ALA A 11 -9.83 14.16 20.86
N LEU A 12 -8.64 13.64 21.21
CA LEU A 12 -7.74 12.97 20.28
C LEU A 12 -8.41 11.71 19.70
N ARG A 13 -8.98 10.85 20.54
CA ARG A 13 -9.71 9.66 20.09
C ARG A 13 -10.79 10.01 19.07
N ARG A 14 -11.58 11.07 19.33
CA ARG A 14 -12.58 11.56 18.38
C ARG A 14 -11.95 11.96 17.05
N VAL A 15 -10.85 12.70 17.05
CA VAL A 15 -10.15 13.09 15.81
C VAL A 15 -9.66 11.85 15.05
N ILE A 16 -9.06 10.87 15.72
CA ILE A 16 -8.61 9.61 15.11
C ILE A 16 -9.76 8.90 14.38
N HIS A 17 -10.96 8.84 15.01
CA HIS A 17 -12.09 8.13 14.43
C HIS A 17 -12.89 8.94 13.40
N THR A 18 -12.84 10.26 13.44
CA THR A 18 -13.56 11.11 12.48
C THR A 18 -12.71 11.66 11.36
N THR A 19 -11.39 11.44 11.36
CA THR A 19 -10.53 11.79 10.24
C THR A 19 -10.79 10.82 9.07
N PRO A 20 -11.18 11.34 7.88
CA PRO A 20 -11.29 10.52 6.68
C PRO A 20 -9.91 10.07 6.23
N ILE A 21 -9.85 8.94 5.55
CA ILE A 21 -8.60 8.30 5.15
C ILE A 21 -8.45 8.37 3.62
N ILE A 22 -7.37 8.93 3.13
CA ILE A 22 -6.90 8.70 1.77
C ILE A 22 -5.98 7.49 1.82
N ASP A 23 -6.47 6.37 1.31
CA ASP A 23 -5.70 5.14 1.16
C ASP A 23 -4.86 5.24 -0.12
N HIS A 24 -3.60 5.64 0.02
CA HIS A 24 -2.79 5.99 -1.14
C HIS A 24 -2.16 4.81 -1.88
N HIS A 25 -2.39 3.58 -1.40
CA HIS A 25 -1.95 2.35 -2.08
C HIS A 25 -2.81 1.16 -1.69
N ALA A 26 -3.54 0.63 -2.65
CA ALA A 26 -4.30 -0.60 -2.54
C ALA A 26 -4.48 -1.24 -3.92
N HIS A 27 -5.11 -2.41 -3.96
CA HIS A 27 -5.31 -3.22 -5.15
C HIS A 27 -6.80 -3.55 -5.37
N PRO A 28 -7.17 -4.06 -6.55
CA PRO A 28 -8.54 -4.45 -6.83
C PRO A 28 -9.07 -5.57 -5.94
N LEU A 29 -10.38 -5.55 -5.72
CA LEU A 29 -11.08 -6.69 -5.12
C LEU A 29 -11.30 -7.78 -6.16
N LEU A 30 -11.43 -9.03 -5.69
CA LEU A 30 -11.87 -10.15 -6.53
C LEU A 30 -13.34 -10.00 -6.92
N LYS A 31 -13.65 -10.36 -8.16
CA LYS A 31 -15.03 -10.64 -8.57
C LYS A 31 -15.59 -11.79 -7.76
N LEU A 32 -16.88 -11.76 -7.43
CA LEU A 32 -17.52 -12.87 -6.72
C LEU A 32 -17.36 -14.22 -7.42
N SER A 33 -17.26 -14.22 -8.76
CA SER A 33 -17.01 -15.44 -9.55
C SER A 33 -15.62 -16.04 -9.31
N ALA A 34 -14.65 -15.22 -8.92
CA ALA A 34 -13.25 -15.57 -8.70
C ALA A 34 -12.88 -15.67 -7.20
N ILE A 35 -13.81 -15.36 -6.27
CA ILE A 35 -13.55 -15.21 -4.84
C ILE A 35 -12.90 -16.45 -4.18
N ARG A 36 -13.03 -17.62 -4.81
CA ARG A 36 -12.46 -18.89 -4.32
C ARG A 36 -11.11 -19.24 -4.91
N LYS A 37 -10.58 -18.41 -5.83
CA LYS A 37 -9.25 -18.64 -6.42
C LYS A 37 -8.13 -18.33 -5.45
N HIS A 38 -8.40 -17.50 -4.44
CA HIS A 38 -7.47 -17.15 -3.39
C HIS A 38 -8.03 -17.55 -2.01
N PRO A 39 -7.20 -18.01 -1.08
CA PRO A 39 -7.63 -18.31 0.28
C PRO A 39 -7.93 -17.03 1.06
N LEU A 40 -9.00 -17.02 1.85
CA LEU A 40 -9.32 -15.84 2.70
C LEU A 40 -8.22 -15.55 3.72
N LEU A 41 -7.39 -16.53 4.08
CA LEU A 41 -6.26 -16.35 5.00
C LEU A 41 -5.26 -15.27 4.56
N CYS A 42 -5.15 -14.95 3.26
CA CYS A 42 -4.25 -13.91 2.77
C CYS A 42 -4.55 -12.49 3.31
N ILE A 43 -5.72 -12.30 3.96
CA ILE A 43 -6.04 -11.01 4.63
C ILE A 43 -5.17 -10.69 5.84
N ALA A 44 -4.38 -11.63 6.34
CA ALA A 44 -3.57 -11.47 7.55
C ALA A 44 -2.17 -12.12 7.44
N THR A 45 -1.72 -12.43 6.23
CA THR A 45 -0.39 -13.00 5.99
C THR A 45 0.03 -12.87 4.53
N GLU A 46 1.33 -12.64 4.31
CA GLU A 46 1.99 -12.74 3.00
C GLU A 46 2.47 -14.17 2.69
N ALA A 47 2.29 -15.11 3.64
CA ALA A 47 2.64 -16.51 3.41
C ALA A 47 1.75 -17.13 2.33
N ASN A 48 2.34 -18.00 1.52
CA ASN A 48 1.64 -18.75 0.49
C ASN A 48 2.01 -20.24 0.54
N GLY A 49 1.37 -21.06 -0.33
CA GLY A 49 1.59 -22.49 -0.34
C GLY A 49 1.34 -23.14 1.03
N ASP A 50 2.22 -24.07 1.42
CA ASP A 50 2.08 -24.80 2.69
C ASP A 50 2.26 -23.90 3.92
N ALA A 51 3.00 -22.80 3.80
CA ALA A 51 3.26 -21.88 4.91
C ALA A 51 2.02 -21.08 5.35
N ILE A 52 1.00 -20.95 4.50
CA ILE A 52 -0.20 -20.17 4.81
C ILE A 52 -0.98 -20.76 6.01
N GLU A 53 -1.00 -22.08 6.17
CA GLU A 53 -1.70 -22.74 7.27
C GLU A 53 -1.02 -22.47 8.63
N ASP A 54 0.31 -22.32 8.67
CA ASP A 54 1.06 -21.99 9.88
C ASP A 54 0.73 -20.58 10.37
N SER A 55 0.31 -19.69 9.49
CA SER A 55 -0.05 -18.31 9.84
C SER A 55 -1.20 -18.22 10.83
N LYS A 56 -2.08 -19.21 10.90
CA LYS A 56 -3.23 -19.31 11.85
C LYS A 56 -2.80 -19.23 13.32
N THR A 57 -1.55 -19.54 13.62
CA THR A 57 -0.99 -19.49 14.98
C THR A 57 -0.28 -18.18 15.28
N SER A 58 -0.18 -17.25 14.30
CA SER A 58 0.45 -15.94 14.48
C SER A 58 -0.43 -14.99 15.30
N LEU A 59 0.21 -14.07 16.05
CA LEU A 59 -0.51 -13.03 16.78
C LEU A 59 -1.30 -12.10 15.85
N ALA A 60 -0.80 -11.86 14.64
CA ALA A 60 -1.49 -11.08 13.62
C ALA A 60 -2.82 -11.73 13.24
N HIS A 61 -2.80 -13.03 12.91
CA HIS A 61 -4.01 -13.78 12.57
C HIS A 61 -5.01 -13.82 13.73
N LEU A 62 -4.56 -14.11 14.96
CA LEU A 62 -5.44 -14.15 16.13
C LEU A 62 -6.12 -12.78 16.36
N ARG A 63 -5.41 -11.68 16.10
CA ARG A 63 -5.97 -10.35 16.21
C ARG A 63 -6.95 -10.02 15.08
N ALA A 64 -6.64 -10.42 13.85
CA ALA A 64 -7.54 -10.26 12.70
C ALA A 64 -8.86 -11.01 12.93
N VAL A 65 -8.79 -12.26 13.41
CA VAL A 65 -9.97 -13.07 13.79
C VAL A 65 -10.83 -12.32 14.82
N LYS A 66 -10.21 -11.74 15.87
CA LYS A 66 -10.94 -10.98 16.88
C LYS A 66 -11.65 -9.75 16.30
N VAL A 67 -10.97 -8.98 15.43
CA VAL A 67 -11.58 -7.81 14.77
C VAL A 67 -12.77 -8.24 13.92
N LEU A 68 -12.58 -9.23 13.05
CA LEU A 68 -13.64 -9.69 12.16
C LEU A 68 -14.80 -10.34 12.91
N ALA A 69 -14.54 -11.15 13.94
CA ALA A 69 -15.58 -11.77 14.75
C ALA A 69 -16.49 -10.71 15.40
N ASN A 70 -15.91 -9.65 15.95
CA ASN A 70 -16.66 -8.52 16.51
C ASN A 70 -17.52 -7.82 15.44
N ARG A 71 -16.95 -7.55 14.27
CA ARG A 71 -17.65 -6.86 13.17
C ARG A 71 -18.77 -7.72 12.54
N LEU A 72 -18.58 -9.03 12.51
CA LEU A 72 -19.54 -9.98 11.95
C LEU A 72 -20.57 -10.49 12.98
N GLY A 73 -20.37 -10.21 14.28
CA GLY A 73 -21.21 -10.70 15.36
C GLY A 73 -21.19 -12.22 15.48
N THR A 74 -19.99 -12.83 15.43
CA THR A 74 -19.81 -14.28 15.47
C THR A 74 -18.77 -14.68 16.53
N ASP A 75 -18.63 -16.01 16.76
CA ASP A 75 -17.61 -16.53 17.69
C ASP A 75 -16.20 -16.19 17.21
N THR A 76 -15.27 -15.97 18.16
CA THR A 76 -13.88 -15.61 17.90
C THR A 76 -13.05 -16.84 17.52
N THR A 77 -13.45 -17.51 16.41
CA THR A 77 -12.72 -18.60 15.78
C THR A 77 -12.62 -18.34 14.29
N TRP A 78 -11.57 -18.86 13.65
CA TRP A 78 -11.38 -18.67 12.21
C TRP A 78 -12.56 -19.28 11.41
N GLU A 79 -12.99 -20.48 11.78
CA GLU A 79 -14.09 -21.18 11.11
C GLU A 79 -15.41 -20.40 11.19
N ALA A 80 -15.69 -19.74 12.32
CA ALA A 80 -16.88 -18.93 12.49
C ALA A 80 -16.81 -17.65 11.63
N VAL A 81 -15.64 -17.00 11.59
CA VAL A 81 -15.36 -15.82 10.74
C VAL A 81 -15.50 -16.19 9.27
N GLU A 82 -14.84 -17.26 8.80
CA GLU A 82 -14.89 -17.72 7.41
C GLU A 82 -16.34 -18.05 6.99
N ALA A 83 -17.09 -18.74 7.85
CA ALA A 83 -18.50 -19.04 7.61
C ALA A 83 -19.36 -17.76 7.56
N ALA A 84 -19.06 -16.75 8.38
CA ALA A 84 -19.79 -15.48 8.38
C ALA A 84 -19.48 -14.64 7.14
N VAL A 85 -18.23 -14.56 6.71
CA VAL A 85 -17.81 -13.93 5.45
C VAL A 85 -18.49 -14.60 4.26
N ALA A 86 -18.49 -15.94 4.22
CA ALA A 86 -19.17 -16.70 3.16
C ALA A 86 -20.69 -16.42 3.11
N ARG A 87 -21.33 -16.14 4.25
CA ARG A 87 -22.75 -15.70 4.28
C ARG A 87 -22.92 -14.30 3.68
N LYS A 88 -22.00 -13.36 3.99
CA LYS A 88 -22.00 -12.01 3.39
C LYS A 88 -21.85 -12.06 1.88
N GLN A 89 -20.91 -12.86 1.38
CA GLN A 89 -20.67 -13.08 -0.05
C GLN A 89 -21.91 -13.63 -0.79
N LYS A 90 -22.69 -14.48 -0.16
CA LYS A 90 -23.91 -15.06 -0.75
C LYS A 90 -25.15 -14.17 -0.65
N GLY A 91 -25.17 -13.24 0.29
CA GLY A 91 -26.36 -12.46 0.60
C GLY A 91 -26.19 -10.98 0.25
N ASN A 92 -25.46 -10.25 1.07
CA ASN A 92 -25.37 -8.79 1.03
C ASN A 92 -23.92 -8.30 0.97
N TYR A 93 -23.22 -8.71 -0.07
CA TYR A 93 -21.79 -8.48 -0.21
C TYR A 93 -21.44 -7.00 -0.38
N ASP A 94 -22.21 -6.24 -1.17
CA ASP A 94 -21.97 -4.80 -1.39
C ASP A 94 -22.07 -3.99 -0.08
N GLU A 95 -23.02 -4.31 0.80
CA GLU A 95 -23.09 -3.66 2.10
C GLU A 95 -21.93 -4.06 3.02
N TRP A 96 -21.45 -5.29 2.89
CA TRP A 96 -20.27 -5.73 3.61
C TRP A 96 -19.02 -5.00 3.14
N ILE A 97 -18.82 -4.85 1.82
CA ILE A 97 -17.73 -4.06 1.27
C ILE A 97 -17.81 -2.62 1.79
N LYS A 98 -19.00 -1.97 1.77
CA LYS A 98 -19.20 -0.63 2.34
C LYS A 98 -18.82 -0.56 3.81
N THR A 99 -19.14 -1.61 4.58
CA THR A 99 -18.76 -1.69 6.00
C THR A 99 -17.25 -1.79 6.16
N CYS A 100 -16.59 -2.63 5.36
CA CYS A 100 -15.14 -2.81 5.40
C CYS A 100 -14.36 -1.54 4.99
N MET A 101 -14.90 -0.75 4.08
CA MET A 101 -14.29 0.50 3.58
C MET A 101 -14.80 1.75 4.30
N SER A 102 -15.53 1.58 5.42
CA SER A 102 -16.05 2.71 6.16
C SER A 102 -14.93 3.62 6.66
N GLY A 103 -15.09 4.93 6.36
CA GLY A 103 -14.10 5.94 6.74
C GLY A 103 -13.03 6.23 5.70
N ILE A 104 -13.02 5.49 4.58
CA ILE A 104 -12.13 5.78 3.46
C ILE A 104 -12.75 6.86 2.58
N GLU A 105 -11.98 7.90 2.34
CA GLU A 105 -12.36 9.02 1.47
C GLU A 105 -12.16 8.65 0.01
N ASN A 106 -10.97 8.11 -0.30
CA ASN A 106 -10.51 7.82 -1.65
C ASN A 106 -9.42 6.74 -1.58
N ILE A 107 -9.29 5.96 -2.63
CA ILE A 107 -8.26 4.92 -2.77
C ILE A 107 -7.46 5.20 -4.06
N LEU A 108 -6.13 5.13 -3.96
CA LEU A 108 -5.24 5.13 -5.11
C LEU A 108 -4.89 3.68 -5.44
N VAL A 109 -5.39 3.19 -6.57
CA VAL A 109 -5.39 1.76 -6.89
C VAL A 109 -4.28 1.42 -7.88
N ASP A 110 -3.37 0.55 -7.48
CA ASP A 110 -2.50 -0.19 -8.40
C ASP A 110 -3.32 -1.36 -8.97
N ASP A 111 -3.93 -1.15 -10.13
CA ASP A 111 -4.93 -2.05 -10.72
C ASP A 111 -4.34 -3.18 -11.57
N LEU A 112 -3.02 -3.34 -11.54
CA LEU A 112 -2.32 -4.38 -12.30
C LEU A 112 -1.88 -5.57 -11.42
N LEU A 113 -2.53 -5.79 -10.27
CA LEU A 113 -2.40 -7.00 -9.47
C LEU A 113 -3.51 -7.99 -9.83
N GLY A 114 -3.13 -9.23 -10.14
CA GLY A 114 -4.05 -10.32 -10.47
C GLY A 114 -4.49 -10.34 -11.94
N ASP A 115 -5.20 -11.41 -12.32
CA ASP A 115 -5.75 -11.54 -13.67
C ASP A 115 -6.93 -10.56 -13.85
N PRO A 116 -6.92 -9.69 -14.87
CA PRO A 116 -8.04 -8.79 -15.16
C PRO A 116 -9.39 -9.48 -15.34
N ALA A 117 -9.40 -10.77 -15.67
CA ALA A 117 -10.63 -11.57 -15.73
C ALA A 117 -11.23 -11.82 -14.33
N ASP A 118 -10.41 -11.83 -13.28
CA ASP A 118 -10.77 -12.23 -11.93
C ASP A 118 -11.00 -11.06 -10.98
N VAL A 119 -10.41 -9.91 -11.24
CA VAL A 119 -10.51 -8.72 -10.37
C VAL A 119 -11.52 -7.70 -10.91
N GLU A 120 -12.08 -6.93 -9.98
CA GLU A 120 -12.95 -5.81 -10.33
C GLU A 120 -12.15 -4.65 -10.91
N PRO A 121 -12.64 -3.93 -11.92
CA PRO A 121 -12.03 -2.69 -12.38
C PRO A 121 -11.94 -1.66 -11.23
N TYR A 122 -10.86 -0.89 -11.14
CA TYR A 122 -10.61 0.04 -10.01
C TYR A 122 -11.77 1.01 -9.74
N HIS A 123 -12.46 1.46 -10.80
CA HIS A 123 -13.57 2.42 -10.67
C HIS A 123 -14.82 1.82 -9.99
N THR A 124 -14.95 0.48 -9.88
CA THR A 124 -16.06 -0.13 -9.12
C THR A 124 -15.98 0.22 -7.63
N LEU A 125 -14.77 0.48 -7.12
CA LEU A 125 -14.56 0.93 -5.74
C LEU A 125 -15.17 2.30 -5.46
N ASN A 126 -15.50 3.12 -6.48
CA ASN A 126 -16.20 4.40 -6.31
C ASN A 126 -17.58 4.25 -5.65
N ALA A 127 -18.18 3.05 -5.68
CA ALA A 127 -19.45 2.78 -4.99
C ALA A 127 -19.30 2.71 -3.46
N TYR A 128 -18.07 2.60 -2.96
CA TYR A 128 -17.76 2.32 -1.56
C TYR A 128 -16.96 3.42 -0.87
N THR A 129 -16.40 4.38 -1.62
CA THR A 129 -15.63 5.53 -1.14
C THR A 129 -16.41 6.83 -1.24
N ARG A 130 -15.99 7.87 -0.51
CA ARG A 130 -16.67 9.17 -0.49
C ARG A 130 -16.30 10.06 -1.69
N SER A 131 -15.11 9.86 -2.25
CA SER A 131 -14.60 10.55 -3.43
C SER A 131 -14.15 9.55 -4.50
N PRO A 132 -14.11 9.93 -5.78
CA PRO A 132 -13.68 9.04 -6.85
C PRO A 132 -12.23 8.56 -6.63
N ASN A 133 -12.00 7.29 -6.89
CA ASN A 133 -10.69 6.66 -6.80
C ASN A 133 -9.83 7.00 -8.02
N LYS A 134 -8.53 6.88 -7.87
CA LYS A 134 -7.53 7.16 -8.90
C LYS A 134 -6.61 5.96 -9.10
N ARG A 135 -5.79 6.01 -10.13
CA ARG A 135 -4.89 4.91 -10.50
C ARG A 135 -3.45 5.22 -10.15
N ILE A 136 -2.75 4.18 -9.76
CA ILE A 136 -1.29 4.10 -9.71
C ILE A 136 -0.85 3.12 -10.81
N LEU A 137 0.00 3.57 -11.74
CA LEU A 137 0.39 2.75 -12.89
C LEU A 137 1.64 1.94 -12.59
N ARG A 138 1.55 0.60 -12.71
CA ARG A 138 2.69 -0.32 -12.48
C ARG A 138 3.61 -0.34 -13.69
N ILE A 139 4.85 0.12 -13.51
CA ILE A 139 5.78 0.38 -14.61
C ILE A 139 6.35 -0.89 -15.24
N GLU A 140 6.59 -1.93 -14.45
CA GLU A 140 7.14 -3.19 -14.98
C GLU A 140 6.15 -3.89 -15.92
N GLU A 141 4.84 -3.78 -15.66
CA GLU A 141 3.79 -4.32 -16.53
C GLU A 141 3.70 -3.52 -17.84
N VAL A 142 3.83 -2.19 -17.76
CA VAL A 142 3.87 -1.33 -18.95
C VAL A 142 5.10 -1.67 -19.81
N ALA A 143 6.28 -1.80 -19.18
CA ALA A 143 7.51 -2.14 -19.87
C ALA A 143 7.44 -3.54 -20.51
N ALA A 144 6.94 -4.55 -19.80
CA ALA A 144 6.75 -5.90 -20.34
C ALA A 144 5.80 -5.90 -21.55
N SER A 145 4.68 -5.19 -21.46
CA SER A 145 3.74 -5.04 -22.58
C SER A 145 4.38 -4.36 -23.80
N CYS A 146 5.19 -3.32 -23.59
CA CYS A 146 5.91 -2.63 -24.67
C CYS A 146 6.95 -3.54 -25.33
N ILE A 147 7.68 -4.34 -24.55
CA ILE A 147 8.63 -5.33 -25.05
C ILE A 147 7.91 -6.40 -25.87
N GLU A 148 6.83 -6.99 -25.35
CA GLU A 148 6.04 -8.00 -26.04
C GLU A 148 5.52 -7.50 -27.39
N LYS A 149 4.93 -6.30 -27.40
CA LYS A 149 4.42 -5.65 -28.61
C LYS A 149 5.52 -5.43 -29.64
N ALA A 150 6.69 -4.94 -29.21
CA ALA A 150 7.83 -4.67 -30.09
C ALA A 150 8.43 -5.98 -30.64
N CYS A 151 8.56 -7.03 -29.82
CA CYS A 151 8.99 -8.35 -30.28
C CYS A 151 8.03 -8.93 -31.33
N GLY A 152 6.73 -8.70 -31.21
CA GLY A 152 5.75 -9.11 -32.23
C GLY A 152 5.82 -8.31 -33.53
N GLN A 153 6.18 -7.03 -33.45
CA GLN A 153 6.15 -6.09 -34.58
C GLN A 153 7.41 -6.12 -35.46
N PHE A 154 8.59 -6.24 -34.86
CA PHE A 154 9.87 -6.09 -35.56
C PHE A 154 10.54 -7.44 -35.84
N SER A 155 11.36 -7.47 -36.90
CA SER A 155 12.11 -8.67 -37.31
C SER A 155 13.56 -8.69 -36.81
N HIS A 156 14.05 -7.55 -36.29
CA HIS A 156 15.42 -7.40 -35.80
C HIS A 156 15.41 -6.92 -34.34
N PRO A 157 16.27 -7.47 -33.48
CA PRO A 157 16.26 -7.15 -32.04
C PRO A 157 16.59 -5.67 -31.75
N SER A 158 17.46 -5.03 -32.54
CA SER A 158 17.77 -3.61 -32.36
C SER A 158 16.58 -2.69 -32.67
N GLU A 159 15.80 -3.02 -33.69
CA GLU A 159 14.56 -2.29 -34.01
C GLU A 159 13.48 -2.53 -32.97
N ALA A 160 13.35 -3.78 -32.50
CA ALA A 160 12.43 -4.15 -31.45
C ALA A 160 12.78 -3.45 -30.12
N PHE A 161 14.05 -3.37 -29.74
CA PHE A 161 14.49 -2.62 -28.57
C PHE A 161 14.13 -1.14 -28.68
N SER A 162 14.52 -0.50 -29.79
CA SER A 162 14.18 0.92 -30.00
C SER A 162 12.67 1.16 -29.97
N GLY A 163 11.89 0.27 -30.59
CA GLY A 163 10.43 0.34 -30.58
C GLY A 163 9.83 0.10 -29.17
N SER A 164 10.42 -0.78 -28.36
CA SER A 164 9.97 -0.99 -26.97
C SER A 164 10.19 0.25 -26.10
N VAL A 165 11.36 0.90 -26.24
CA VAL A 165 11.69 2.14 -25.54
C VAL A 165 10.78 3.29 -25.97
N GLU A 166 10.55 3.47 -27.27
CA GLU A 166 9.64 4.50 -27.79
C GLU A 166 8.21 4.28 -27.30
N ASN A 167 7.70 3.04 -27.39
CA ASN A 167 6.36 2.71 -26.87
C ASN A 167 6.24 2.97 -25.37
N PHE A 168 7.26 2.64 -24.58
CA PHE A 168 7.27 2.90 -23.15
C PHE A 168 7.26 4.41 -22.85
N MET A 169 8.14 5.19 -23.49
CA MET A 169 8.15 6.65 -23.31
C MET A 169 6.79 7.28 -23.65
N ASN A 170 6.17 6.87 -24.76
CA ASN A 170 4.86 7.36 -25.14
C ASN A 170 3.79 6.99 -24.09
N ALA A 171 3.80 5.74 -23.59
CA ALA A 171 2.87 5.31 -22.54
C ALA A 171 3.06 6.11 -21.22
N ILE A 172 4.31 6.48 -20.90
CA ILE A 172 4.58 7.33 -19.72
C ILE A 172 4.10 8.77 -19.97
N TYR A 173 4.32 9.35 -21.15
CA TYR A 173 3.81 10.67 -21.45
C TYR A 173 2.27 10.70 -21.37
N ASP A 174 1.59 9.72 -21.98
CA ASP A 174 0.14 9.60 -21.87
C ASP A 174 -0.32 9.49 -20.40
N ALA A 175 0.41 8.72 -19.58
CA ALA A 175 0.11 8.57 -18.16
C ALA A 175 0.39 9.85 -17.34
N LEU A 176 1.39 10.64 -17.72
CA LEU A 176 1.67 11.93 -17.07
C LEU A 176 0.55 12.96 -17.36
N ASP A 177 -0.02 12.91 -18.54
CA ASP A 177 -1.12 13.80 -18.96
C ASP A 177 -2.50 13.32 -18.47
N ASP A 178 -2.66 12.03 -18.13
CA ASP A 178 -3.95 11.47 -17.70
C ASP A 178 -4.26 11.88 -16.23
N PRO A 179 -5.36 12.63 -15.97
CA PRO A 179 -5.76 13.02 -14.63
C PRO A 179 -6.27 11.86 -13.75
N GLU A 180 -6.55 10.69 -14.34
CA GLU A 180 -6.93 9.49 -13.59
C GLU A 180 -5.71 8.73 -13.03
N ILE A 181 -4.53 8.91 -13.61
CA ILE A 181 -3.27 8.35 -13.13
C ILE A 181 -2.56 9.40 -12.29
N VAL A 182 -2.41 9.17 -10.98
CA VAL A 182 -1.83 10.14 -10.04
C VAL A 182 -0.44 9.77 -9.56
N GLY A 183 0.08 8.62 -9.94
CA GLY A 183 1.41 8.14 -9.58
C GLY A 183 1.78 6.86 -10.30
N PHE A 184 2.99 6.40 -10.04
CA PHE A 184 3.55 5.17 -10.59
C PHE A 184 3.92 4.21 -9.45
N LYS A 185 3.91 2.91 -9.71
CA LYS A 185 4.37 1.86 -8.80
C LYS A 185 5.51 1.08 -9.45
N SER A 186 6.58 0.86 -8.71
CA SER A 186 7.62 -0.11 -9.07
C SER A 186 7.58 -1.31 -8.13
N VAL A 187 7.59 -2.49 -8.70
CA VAL A 187 7.72 -3.80 -8.04
C VAL A 187 9.09 -4.41 -8.27
N ILE A 188 10.10 -3.59 -8.58
CA ILE A 188 11.49 -4.03 -8.81
C ILE A 188 12.02 -4.86 -7.63
N CYS A 189 11.53 -4.61 -6.43
CA CYS A 189 11.85 -5.37 -5.22
C CYS A 189 11.61 -6.87 -5.39
N TYR A 190 10.52 -7.25 -6.05
CA TYR A 190 10.13 -8.64 -6.37
C TYR A 190 10.84 -9.20 -7.60
N ARG A 191 11.59 -8.40 -8.33
CA ARG A 191 12.23 -8.80 -9.59
C ARG A 191 13.73 -8.96 -9.39
N THR A 192 14.41 -7.88 -9.13
CA THR A 192 15.88 -7.80 -9.08
C THR A 192 16.39 -7.27 -7.74
N GLY A 193 15.50 -6.70 -6.92
CA GLY A 193 15.83 -6.02 -5.66
C GLY A 193 15.97 -4.51 -5.84
N LEU A 194 16.18 -3.80 -4.73
CA LEU A 194 16.16 -2.33 -4.68
C LEU A 194 17.51 -1.66 -5.01
N VAL A 195 18.53 -2.43 -5.38
CA VAL A 195 19.79 -1.87 -5.90
C VAL A 195 19.56 -1.48 -7.35
N VAL A 196 19.17 -0.23 -7.57
CA VAL A 196 18.98 0.30 -8.93
C VAL A 196 20.29 0.93 -9.38
N THR A 197 20.95 0.28 -10.33
CA THR A 197 22.25 0.73 -10.84
C THR A 197 22.08 1.69 -12.02
N GLN A 198 22.98 2.67 -12.11
CA GLN A 198 23.06 3.47 -13.33
C GLN A 198 23.60 2.59 -14.47
N VAL A 199 22.72 2.27 -15.41
CA VAL A 199 23.11 1.48 -16.57
C VAL A 199 23.66 2.43 -17.63
N THR A 200 24.98 2.45 -17.73
CA THR A 200 25.70 3.30 -18.71
C THR A 200 26.09 2.55 -19.98
N ASP A 201 26.02 1.22 -19.96
CA ASP A 201 26.44 0.36 -21.06
C ASP A 201 25.23 -0.22 -21.81
N LEU A 202 24.88 0.44 -22.91
CA LEU A 202 23.80 0.00 -23.81
C LEU A 202 24.08 -1.38 -24.44
N GLU A 203 25.33 -1.82 -24.54
CA GLU A 203 25.66 -3.13 -25.09
C GLU A 203 25.14 -4.25 -24.16
N ILE A 204 25.30 -4.08 -22.84
CA ILE A 204 24.77 -5.05 -21.85
C ILE A 204 23.25 -5.11 -21.92
N ILE A 205 22.59 -3.95 -22.02
CA ILE A 205 21.13 -3.88 -22.14
C ILE A 205 20.67 -4.60 -23.40
N MET A 206 21.34 -4.32 -24.53
CA MET A 206 21.02 -4.92 -25.82
C MET A 206 21.23 -6.43 -25.81
N GLN A 207 22.26 -6.95 -25.14
CA GLN A 207 22.50 -8.38 -24.99
C GLN A 207 21.34 -9.06 -24.23
N GLN A 208 20.87 -8.47 -23.14
CA GLN A 208 19.73 -8.99 -22.38
C GLN A 208 18.43 -8.94 -23.20
N PHE A 209 18.20 -7.82 -23.89
CA PHE A 209 17.04 -7.71 -24.76
C PHE A 209 17.07 -8.72 -25.92
N GLN A 210 18.24 -8.99 -26.48
CA GLN A 210 18.44 -10.00 -27.53
C GLN A 210 17.97 -11.39 -27.05
N LEU A 211 18.30 -11.78 -25.82
CA LEU A 211 17.85 -13.07 -25.26
C LEU A 211 16.31 -13.16 -25.18
N ILE A 212 15.66 -12.08 -24.73
CA ILE A 212 14.20 -12.01 -24.70
C ILE A 212 13.63 -12.11 -26.13
N PHE A 213 14.18 -11.32 -27.06
CA PHE A 213 13.75 -11.31 -28.45
C PHE A 213 13.87 -12.69 -29.11
N ASP A 214 15.01 -13.36 -28.96
CA ASP A 214 15.24 -14.68 -29.51
C ASP A 214 14.28 -15.72 -28.94
N THR A 215 14.10 -15.73 -27.62
CA THR A 215 13.11 -16.59 -26.95
C THR A 215 11.70 -16.34 -27.48
N ARG A 216 11.31 -15.06 -27.69
CA ARG A 216 9.99 -14.70 -28.22
C ARG A 216 9.78 -15.07 -29.70
N LYS A 217 10.84 -15.33 -30.45
CA LYS A 217 10.79 -15.80 -31.85
C LYS A 217 10.77 -17.31 -32.00
N GLU A 218 10.91 -18.06 -30.92
CA GLU A 218 10.78 -19.53 -30.95
C GLU A 218 9.34 -19.96 -31.18
N ASP A 219 9.17 -21.09 -31.87
CA ASP A 219 7.84 -21.65 -32.12
C ASP A 219 7.15 -22.06 -30.81
N GLY A 220 5.96 -21.52 -30.55
CA GLY A 220 5.20 -21.80 -29.35
C GLY A 220 5.65 -21.03 -28.11
N ALA A 221 6.49 -20.00 -28.26
CA ALA A 221 6.91 -19.14 -27.16
C ALA A 221 5.72 -18.48 -26.44
N GLN A 222 5.78 -18.44 -25.11
CA GLN A 222 4.78 -17.74 -24.29
C GLN A 222 5.00 -16.22 -24.38
N PRO A 223 3.93 -15.41 -24.20
CA PRO A 223 4.05 -13.94 -24.12
C PRO A 223 5.07 -13.52 -23.06
N PHE A 224 5.75 -12.41 -23.29
CA PHE A 224 6.63 -11.81 -22.29
C PHE A 224 5.81 -10.99 -21.30
N GLU A 225 5.61 -11.52 -20.10
CA GLU A 225 4.72 -10.94 -19.08
C GLU A 225 5.49 -10.44 -17.86
N ARG A 226 6.76 -10.85 -17.67
CA ARG A 226 7.51 -10.53 -16.45
C ARG A 226 8.89 -9.96 -16.78
N LEU A 227 9.13 -8.72 -16.42
CA LEU A 227 10.42 -8.04 -16.53
C LEU A 227 11.25 -8.29 -15.26
N ASP A 228 12.10 -9.33 -15.28
CA ASP A 228 13.00 -9.73 -14.18
C ASP A 228 14.49 -9.70 -14.56
N HIS A 229 14.83 -8.98 -15.59
CA HIS A 229 16.19 -8.78 -16.10
C HIS A 229 16.76 -7.48 -15.54
N GLU A 230 17.71 -7.56 -14.61
CA GLU A 230 18.24 -6.42 -13.86
C GLU A 230 18.60 -5.21 -14.73
N PRO A 231 19.43 -5.31 -15.80
CA PRO A 231 19.81 -4.15 -16.59
C PRO A 231 18.63 -3.48 -17.32
N LEU A 232 17.65 -4.27 -17.76
CA LEU A 232 16.47 -3.75 -18.45
C LEU A 232 15.50 -3.09 -17.47
N ASN A 233 15.30 -3.68 -16.31
CA ASN A 233 14.43 -3.15 -15.30
C ASN A 233 14.94 -1.80 -14.79
N ASP A 234 16.22 -1.73 -14.43
CA ASP A 234 16.89 -0.50 -14.06
C ASP A 234 16.77 0.58 -15.17
N TYR A 235 16.98 0.17 -16.43
CA TYR A 235 16.92 1.07 -17.57
C TYR A 235 15.54 1.73 -17.74
N PHE A 236 14.47 0.95 -17.70
CA PHE A 236 13.11 1.49 -17.80
C PHE A 236 12.75 2.38 -16.61
N LEU A 237 13.21 2.02 -15.41
CA LEU A 237 13.02 2.84 -14.21
C LEU A 237 13.75 4.19 -14.32
N HIS A 238 14.98 4.21 -14.86
CA HIS A 238 15.72 5.43 -15.14
C HIS A 238 15.05 6.30 -16.21
N ILE A 239 14.46 5.70 -17.24
CA ILE A 239 13.65 6.44 -18.23
C ILE A 239 12.48 7.14 -17.54
N LEU A 240 11.68 6.40 -16.76
CA LEU A 240 10.55 6.98 -16.02
C LEU A 240 10.99 8.15 -15.14
N ALA A 241 11.99 7.92 -14.28
CA ALA A 241 12.48 8.94 -13.36
C ALA A 241 13.04 10.16 -14.11
N GLY A 242 13.73 9.94 -15.24
CA GLY A 242 14.23 11.02 -16.11
C GLY A 242 13.10 11.86 -16.72
N LEU A 243 12.01 11.24 -17.17
CA LEU A 243 10.84 11.94 -17.71
C LEU A 243 10.15 12.78 -16.64
N ILE A 244 9.96 12.25 -15.42
CA ILE A 244 9.40 13.01 -14.30
C ILE A 244 10.35 14.15 -13.88
N GLN A 245 11.64 13.86 -13.73
CA GLN A 245 12.64 14.86 -13.33
C GLN A 245 12.66 16.08 -14.26
N ASN A 246 12.57 15.86 -15.56
CA ASN A 246 12.66 16.92 -16.58
C ASN A 246 11.28 17.46 -17.00
N GLY A 247 10.19 16.90 -16.47
CA GLY A 247 8.83 17.38 -16.72
C GLY A 247 8.50 18.66 -15.95
N GLU A 248 7.40 19.30 -16.30
CA GLU A 248 6.85 20.45 -15.58
C GLU A 248 6.32 20.03 -14.20
N ASP A 249 6.09 20.99 -13.29
CA ASP A 249 5.68 20.71 -11.91
C ASP A 249 4.38 19.90 -11.83
N GLU A 250 3.45 20.11 -12.77
CA GLU A 250 2.19 19.36 -12.87
C GLU A 250 2.38 17.89 -13.27
N HIS A 251 3.55 17.53 -13.82
CA HIS A 251 3.94 16.17 -14.18
C HIS A 251 4.80 15.46 -13.12
N LYS A 252 5.01 16.07 -11.95
CA LYS A 252 5.81 15.49 -10.85
C LYS A 252 5.04 14.42 -10.08
N LYS A 253 4.45 13.44 -10.79
CA LYS A 253 3.73 12.33 -10.18
C LYS A 253 4.70 11.41 -9.42
N PRO A 254 4.35 10.98 -8.18
CA PRO A 254 5.25 10.17 -7.35
C PRO A 254 5.47 8.76 -7.91
N ILE A 255 6.65 8.20 -7.62
CA ILE A 255 6.96 6.78 -7.80
C ILE A 255 6.88 6.09 -6.44
N GLN A 256 5.98 5.15 -6.30
CA GLN A 256 5.87 4.25 -5.15
C GLN A 256 6.78 3.04 -5.37
N PHE A 257 7.67 2.77 -4.44
CA PHE A 257 8.49 1.56 -4.44
C PHE A 257 7.97 0.56 -3.42
N HIS A 258 7.75 -0.67 -3.84
CA HIS A 258 7.60 -1.77 -2.89
C HIS A 258 8.91 -1.95 -2.12
N THR A 259 8.86 -1.97 -0.78
CA THR A 259 10.05 -2.11 0.08
C THR A 259 9.74 -3.02 1.28
N GLY A 260 10.72 -3.79 1.71
CA GLY A 260 10.61 -4.62 2.91
C GLY A 260 9.73 -5.86 2.75
N LEU A 261 8.65 -5.91 3.55
CA LEU A 261 7.69 -7.00 3.66
C LEU A 261 7.04 -7.34 2.31
N GLY A 262 6.72 -8.58 2.08
CA GLY A 262 6.03 -9.10 0.91
C GLY A 262 6.03 -10.62 0.90
N ASP A 263 5.55 -11.23 -0.18
CA ASP A 263 5.50 -12.68 -0.35
C ASP A 263 6.89 -13.34 -0.55
N ASN A 264 6.90 -14.63 -0.84
CA ASN A 264 8.14 -15.40 -0.95
C ASN A 264 8.98 -15.13 -2.22
N ASP A 265 8.53 -14.27 -3.14
CA ASP A 265 9.34 -13.75 -4.24
C ASP A 265 10.34 -12.68 -3.74
N ILE A 266 10.11 -12.09 -2.55
CA ILE A 266 11.03 -11.12 -1.95
C ILE A 266 12.34 -11.79 -1.49
N THR A 267 13.46 -11.24 -1.93
CA THR A 267 14.76 -11.49 -1.32
C THR A 267 15.00 -10.44 -0.24
N LEU A 268 14.76 -10.78 1.04
CA LEU A 268 14.75 -9.83 2.15
C LEU A 268 16.02 -8.95 2.23
N SER A 269 17.20 -9.51 1.99
CA SER A 269 18.46 -8.75 1.97
C SER A 269 18.55 -7.71 0.84
N LYS A 270 17.69 -7.78 -0.18
CA LYS A 270 17.61 -6.85 -1.31
C LYS A 270 16.42 -5.89 -1.20
N SER A 271 15.58 -5.99 -0.16
CA SER A 271 14.36 -5.21 -0.01
C SER A 271 14.49 -4.02 0.95
N SER A 272 15.70 -3.77 1.51
CA SER A 272 15.94 -2.57 2.33
C SER A 272 15.88 -1.30 1.47
N PRO A 273 15.14 -0.26 1.90
CA PRO A 273 15.05 1.02 1.18
C PRO A 273 16.40 1.73 1.09
N ALA A 274 17.39 1.39 1.93
CA ALA A 274 18.74 1.93 1.86
C ALA A 274 19.42 1.67 0.50
N HIS A 275 19.04 0.62 -0.21
CA HIS A 275 19.55 0.33 -1.55
C HIS A 275 19.13 1.37 -2.60
N LEU A 276 18.02 2.09 -2.39
CA LEU A 276 17.55 3.15 -3.29
C LEU A 276 18.32 4.47 -3.12
N GLN A 277 19.25 4.59 -2.17
CA GLN A 277 19.86 5.87 -1.83
C GLN A 277 20.55 6.57 -3.01
N GLU A 278 21.25 5.83 -3.87
CA GLU A 278 21.89 6.42 -5.05
C GLU A 278 20.87 6.84 -6.11
N PHE A 279 19.80 6.07 -6.30
CA PHE A 279 18.69 6.45 -7.18
C PHE A 279 18.00 7.73 -6.68
N ILE A 280 17.72 7.84 -5.38
CA ILE A 280 17.14 9.04 -4.75
C ILE A 280 18.02 10.28 -5.01
N LYS A 281 19.33 10.16 -4.85
CA LYS A 281 20.29 11.26 -5.11
C LYS A 281 20.33 11.69 -6.58
N THR A 282 20.16 10.72 -7.48
CA THR A 282 20.19 10.96 -8.93
C THR A 282 18.98 11.76 -9.40
N TYR A 283 17.82 11.58 -8.72
CA TYR A 283 16.54 12.18 -9.10
C TYR A 283 15.93 13.02 -7.96
N PRO A 284 16.56 14.15 -7.58
CA PRO A 284 16.14 14.95 -6.42
C PRO A 284 14.77 15.62 -6.57
N ASP A 285 14.25 15.79 -7.80
CA ASP A 285 12.95 16.42 -8.07
C ASP A 285 11.83 15.37 -8.32
N VAL A 286 12.15 14.09 -8.28
CA VAL A 286 11.16 13.01 -8.39
C VAL A 286 10.63 12.65 -7.01
N PRO A 287 9.33 12.81 -6.71
CA PRO A 287 8.78 12.36 -5.44
C PRO A 287 8.82 10.82 -5.36
N ILE A 288 9.40 10.30 -4.29
CA ILE A 288 9.58 8.86 -4.06
C ILE A 288 8.84 8.47 -2.78
N VAL A 289 7.98 7.46 -2.88
CA VAL A 289 7.26 6.89 -1.74
C VAL A 289 7.80 5.50 -1.46
N LEU A 290 8.33 5.30 -0.26
CA LEU A 290 8.77 4.01 0.24
C LEU A 290 7.58 3.33 0.93
N LEU A 291 7.09 2.23 0.37
CA LEU A 291 5.87 1.55 0.82
C LEU A 291 6.12 0.56 1.96
N HIS A 292 5.03 0.19 2.66
CA HIS A 292 4.93 -0.99 3.54
C HIS A 292 5.80 -0.90 4.81
N ALA A 293 5.89 0.33 5.37
CA ALA A 293 6.76 0.61 6.52
C ALA A 293 8.23 0.19 6.26
N SER A 294 8.57 -0.22 5.04
CA SER A 294 9.82 -0.94 4.70
C SER A 294 10.14 -2.06 5.71
N TYR A 295 9.12 -2.66 6.33
CA TYR A 295 9.33 -3.61 7.43
C TYR A 295 10.23 -4.79 6.99
N PRO A 296 11.29 -5.15 7.76
CA PRO A 296 11.64 -4.66 9.09
C PRO A 296 12.59 -3.44 9.11
N PHE A 297 12.82 -2.75 8.00
CA PHE A 297 13.81 -1.66 7.82
C PHE A 297 13.21 -0.25 8.05
N THR A 298 12.25 -0.12 8.97
CA THR A 298 11.49 1.12 9.19
C THR A 298 12.37 2.32 9.57
N ARG A 299 13.47 2.10 10.31
CA ARG A 299 14.40 3.17 10.67
C ARG A 299 15.21 3.70 9.50
N GLU A 300 15.63 2.81 8.59
CA GLU A 300 16.28 3.19 7.32
C GLU A 300 15.35 4.03 6.46
N MET A 301 14.08 3.67 6.37
CA MET A 301 13.06 4.46 5.70
C MET A 301 12.91 5.85 6.33
N GLY A 302 12.81 5.91 7.67
CA GLY A 302 12.73 7.16 8.41
C GLY A 302 13.93 8.07 8.18
N TYR A 303 15.14 7.49 8.12
CA TYR A 303 16.36 8.22 7.80
C TYR A 303 16.29 8.83 6.38
N LEU A 304 15.94 8.04 5.37
CA LEU A 304 15.85 8.52 3.99
C LEU A 304 14.81 9.62 3.85
N ALA A 305 13.63 9.46 4.45
CA ALA A 305 12.59 10.48 4.42
C ALA A 305 13.00 11.77 5.16
N ASN A 306 13.86 11.67 6.19
CA ASN A 306 14.36 12.85 6.89
C ASN A 306 15.39 13.63 6.09
N VAL A 307 16.34 12.95 5.43
CA VAL A 307 17.50 13.62 4.81
C VAL A 307 17.29 13.99 3.34
N TYR A 308 16.30 13.41 2.66
CA TYR A 308 15.97 13.71 1.26
C TYR A 308 14.61 14.39 1.14
N SER A 309 14.55 15.58 0.55
CA SER A 309 13.33 16.39 0.43
C SER A 309 12.22 15.70 -0.36
N ASN A 310 12.57 14.87 -1.31
CA ASN A 310 11.68 14.17 -2.24
C ASN A 310 11.24 12.78 -1.78
N VAL A 311 11.64 12.31 -0.58
CA VAL A 311 11.30 10.98 -0.07
C VAL A 311 10.18 11.06 0.96
N TYR A 312 9.18 10.19 0.82
CA TYR A 312 8.03 10.00 1.69
C TYR A 312 7.98 8.57 2.21
N ALA A 313 7.46 8.40 3.40
CA ALA A 313 7.40 7.12 4.12
C ALA A 313 5.95 6.69 4.32
N ASP A 314 5.55 5.57 3.72
CA ASP A 314 4.28 4.92 4.03
C ASP A 314 4.44 3.96 5.19
N ILE A 315 3.52 3.99 6.14
CA ILE A 315 3.46 3.06 7.28
C ILE A 315 2.35 2.02 7.14
N GLY A 316 1.90 1.76 5.92
CA GLY A 316 0.82 0.82 5.57
C GLY A 316 1.21 -0.65 5.62
N GLU A 317 0.32 -1.50 5.09
CA GLU A 317 0.41 -2.96 4.98
C GLU A 317 0.60 -3.72 6.30
N VAL A 318 1.52 -3.33 7.15
CA VAL A 318 1.88 -4.04 8.39
C VAL A 318 0.71 -4.25 9.37
N PHE A 319 -0.36 -3.46 9.27
CA PHE A 319 -1.47 -3.52 10.24
C PHE A 319 -2.21 -4.85 10.24
N PRO A 320 -2.58 -5.47 9.12
CA PRO A 320 -3.10 -6.83 9.14
C PRO A 320 -2.05 -7.92 9.41
N PHE A 321 -0.75 -7.67 9.17
CA PHE A 321 0.24 -8.73 9.01
C PHE A 321 1.22 -8.92 10.18
N ILE A 322 1.32 -7.95 11.11
CA ILE A 322 2.21 -8.08 12.28
C ILE A 322 1.45 -7.89 13.61
N SER A 323 2.09 -8.27 14.72
CA SER A 323 1.51 -8.13 16.07
C SER A 323 1.27 -6.66 16.44
N ARG A 324 0.42 -6.42 17.48
CA ARG A 324 0.18 -5.08 18.03
C ARG A 324 1.48 -4.36 18.38
N GLU A 325 2.37 -5.02 19.13
CA GLU A 325 3.65 -4.45 19.53
C GLU A 325 4.52 -4.11 18.31
N GLY A 326 4.45 -4.95 17.25
CA GLY A 326 5.12 -4.67 15.99
C GLY A 326 4.58 -3.41 15.33
N GLN A 327 3.26 -3.25 15.27
CA GLN A 327 2.59 -2.07 14.69
C GLN A 327 2.90 -0.80 15.49
N GLU A 328 2.81 -0.85 16.83
CA GLU A 328 3.21 0.27 17.70
C GLU A 328 4.70 0.57 17.52
N GLY A 329 5.53 -0.46 17.39
CA GLY A 329 6.96 -0.35 17.11
C GLY A 329 7.24 0.38 15.81
N VAL A 330 6.52 0.07 14.73
CA VAL A 330 6.63 0.76 13.42
C VAL A 330 6.29 2.24 13.57
N VAL A 331 5.15 2.58 14.19
CA VAL A 331 4.77 3.99 14.40
C VAL A 331 5.79 4.73 15.26
N ARG A 332 6.32 4.11 16.31
CA ARG A 332 7.36 4.72 17.14
C ARG A 332 8.67 4.90 16.37
N GLN A 333 9.11 3.90 15.60
CA GLN A 333 10.36 3.95 14.83
C GLN A 333 10.33 5.00 13.74
N ILE A 334 9.20 5.16 13.04
CA ILE A 334 9.11 6.22 12.04
C ILE A 334 9.13 7.61 12.67
N LEU A 335 8.48 7.80 13.81
CA LEU A 335 8.44 9.07 14.54
C LEU A 335 9.78 9.41 15.23
N GLU A 336 10.75 8.47 15.33
CA GLU A 336 12.10 8.78 15.85
C GLU A 336 12.80 9.86 15.02
N LEU A 337 12.56 9.89 13.71
CA LEU A 337 13.34 10.75 12.81
C LEU A 337 12.53 11.37 11.65
N CYS A 338 11.55 10.67 11.10
CA CYS A 338 10.81 11.13 9.92
C CYS A 338 9.91 12.34 10.26
N PRO A 339 10.00 13.45 9.48
CA PRO A 339 9.05 14.55 9.63
C PRO A 339 7.61 14.10 9.36
N VAL A 340 6.67 14.48 10.21
CA VAL A 340 5.25 14.11 10.08
C VAL A 340 4.67 14.46 8.71
N SER A 341 5.09 15.59 8.12
CA SER A 341 4.66 16.03 6.78
C SER A 341 5.05 15.10 5.63
N LYS A 342 5.80 14.05 5.92
CA LYS A 342 6.26 13.05 4.94
C LYS A 342 5.78 11.64 5.24
N ILE A 343 5.00 11.46 6.31
CA ILE A 343 4.44 10.17 6.67
C ILE A 343 3.07 10.01 5.99
N LEU A 344 2.88 8.90 5.33
CA LEU A 344 1.65 8.48 4.64
C LEU A 344 1.14 7.18 5.25
N TRP A 345 -0.09 6.82 4.95
CA TRP A 345 -0.65 5.54 5.32
C TRP A 345 -1.49 4.94 4.21
N SER A 346 -1.42 3.62 4.04
CA SER A 346 -2.18 2.83 3.10
C SER A 346 -2.64 1.51 3.72
N THR A 347 -3.62 0.85 3.12
CA THR A 347 -4.02 -0.49 3.55
C THR A 347 -3.19 -1.58 2.92
N ASP A 348 -2.73 -1.36 1.69
CA ASP A 348 -2.33 -2.42 0.75
C ASP A 348 -3.45 -3.47 0.55
N GLY A 349 -4.70 -3.02 0.70
CA GLY A 349 -5.86 -3.89 0.60
C GLY A 349 -5.95 -4.55 -0.77
N HIS A 350 -6.10 -5.87 -0.81
CA HIS A 350 -6.18 -6.64 -2.03
C HIS A 350 -7.17 -7.79 -1.91
N TYR A 351 -7.75 -8.18 -3.02
CA TYR A 351 -8.65 -9.33 -3.19
C TYR A 351 -9.90 -9.32 -2.30
N PHE A 352 -9.77 -9.13 -0.99
CA PHE A 352 -10.85 -9.21 -0.02
C PHE A 352 -11.05 -7.89 0.73
N PRO A 353 -12.29 -7.41 0.89
CA PRO A 353 -12.55 -6.14 1.59
C PRO A 353 -12.19 -6.21 3.10
N GLU A 354 -12.10 -7.41 3.66
CA GLU A 354 -11.74 -7.63 5.06
C GLU A 354 -10.37 -7.04 5.43
N THR A 355 -9.43 -6.98 4.48
CA THR A 355 -8.11 -6.36 4.69
C THR A 355 -8.25 -4.90 5.11
N TYR A 356 -9.17 -4.15 4.46
CA TYR A 356 -9.39 -2.73 4.75
C TYR A 356 -9.87 -2.49 6.18
N ILE A 357 -10.89 -3.22 6.63
CA ILE A 357 -11.44 -3.03 7.98
C ILE A 357 -10.44 -3.45 9.06
N ILE A 358 -9.68 -4.52 8.85
CA ILE A 358 -8.63 -4.95 9.78
C ILE A 358 -7.56 -3.86 9.90
N ALA A 359 -7.07 -3.35 8.76
CA ALA A 359 -6.03 -2.35 8.72
C ALA A 359 -6.47 -1.03 9.39
N VAL A 360 -7.66 -0.52 9.05
CA VAL A 360 -8.20 0.74 9.58
C VAL A 360 -8.44 0.65 11.09
N ASP A 361 -9.08 -0.43 11.57
CA ASP A 361 -9.37 -0.59 13.00
C ASP A 361 -8.08 -0.67 13.82
N GLN A 362 -7.12 -1.46 13.35
CA GLN A 362 -5.84 -1.64 14.03
C GLN A 362 -4.97 -0.38 14.00
N LEU A 363 -4.94 0.35 12.88
CA LEU A 363 -4.25 1.64 12.80
C LEU A 363 -4.79 2.63 13.83
N ARG A 364 -6.11 2.82 13.89
CA ARG A 364 -6.73 3.78 14.80
C ARG A 364 -6.42 3.45 16.27
N GLU A 365 -6.45 2.17 16.62
CA GLU A 365 -6.08 1.69 17.95
C GLU A 365 -4.61 2.01 18.28
N VAL A 366 -3.70 1.73 17.35
CA VAL A 366 -2.26 1.98 17.52
C VAL A 366 -1.95 3.46 17.60
N LEU A 367 -2.56 4.29 16.73
CA LEU A 367 -2.39 5.75 16.80
C LEU A 367 -2.86 6.31 18.15
N GLN A 368 -3.99 5.84 18.67
CA GLN A 368 -4.47 6.27 19.98
C GLN A 368 -3.46 5.94 21.06
N THR A 369 -2.98 4.69 21.12
CA THR A 369 -2.03 4.24 22.14
C THR A 369 -0.70 5.01 22.07
N VAL A 370 -0.11 5.09 20.88
CA VAL A 370 1.22 5.66 20.70
C VAL A 370 1.21 7.18 20.92
N LEU A 371 0.22 7.88 20.36
CA LEU A 371 0.18 9.34 20.45
C LEU A 371 -0.20 9.82 21.85
N ALA A 372 -1.12 9.12 22.54
CA ALA A 372 -1.42 9.41 23.96
C ALA A 372 -0.17 9.25 24.84
N ASP A 373 0.62 8.21 24.62
CA ASP A 373 1.88 7.99 25.35
C ASP A 373 2.90 9.14 25.13
N TYR A 374 3.08 9.62 23.89
CA TYR A 374 3.94 10.78 23.62
C TYR A 374 3.43 12.08 24.26
N VAL A 375 2.11 12.29 24.29
CA VAL A 375 1.54 13.46 24.97
C VAL A 375 1.73 13.37 26.48
N HIS A 376 1.49 12.21 27.10
CA HIS A 376 1.69 12.00 28.55
C HIS A 376 3.17 12.14 28.94
N LYS A 377 4.11 11.81 28.07
CA LYS A 377 5.55 12.02 28.27
C LYS A 377 5.99 13.48 28.07
N GLY A 378 5.12 14.32 27.48
CA GLY A 378 5.41 15.73 27.22
C GLY A 378 6.17 15.99 25.92
N ASP A 379 6.30 15.00 25.03
CA ASP A 379 6.98 15.14 23.74
C ASP A 379 6.15 15.90 22.73
N MET A 380 4.81 15.89 22.87
CA MET A 380 3.87 16.65 22.06
C MET A 380 2.62 17.06 22.88
N THR A 381 1.85 18.02 22.33
CA THR A 381 0.54 18.39 22.86
C THR A 381 -0.58 17.59 22.19
N TRP A 382 -1.76 17.53 22.82
CA TRP A 382 -2.97 16.92 22.22
C TRP A 382 -3.31 17.52 20.84
N THR A 383 -3.14 18.84 20.68
CA THR A 383 -3.38 19.53 19.41
C THR A 383 -2.39 19.08 18.33
N GLN A 384 -1.11 18.91 18.68
CA GLN A 384 -0.09 18.41 17.75
C GLN A 384 -0.35 16.94 17.37
N ALA A 385 -0.75 16.09 18.33
CA ALA A 385 -1.14 14.71 18.07
C ALA A 385 -2.34 14.62 17.10
N ALA A 386 -3.34 15.45 17.30
CA ALA A 386 -4.51 15.52 16.41
C ALA A 386 -4.17 16.00 14.99
N GLN A 387 -3.29 17.01 14.87
CA GLN A 387 -2.80 17.47 13.57
C GLN A 387 -2.01 16.36 12.85
N LEU A 388 -1.14 15.65 13.59
CA LEU A 388 -0.40 14.50 13.06
C LEU A 388 -1.33 13.43 12.48
N VAL A 389 -2.43 13.11 13.16
CA VAL A 389 -3.44 12.18 12.63
C VAL A 389 -4.02 12.66 11.32
N GLN A 390 -4.43 13.93 11.24
CA GLN A 390 -5.00 14.50 10.01
C GLN A 390 -3.98 14.55 8.88
N ASP A 391 -2.71 14.80 9.19
CA ASP A 391 -1.64 14.86 8.21
C ASP A 391 -1.34 13.48 7.62
N ILE A 392 -1.19 12.45 8.45
CA ILE A 392 -0.90 11.08 8.01
C ILE A 392 -2.07 10.49 7.21
N LEU A 393 -3.31 10.67 7.69
CA LEU A 393 -4.47 10.00 7.12
C LEU A 393 -5.06 10.72 5.91
N PHE A 394 -4.82 12.02 5.76
CA PHE A 394 -5.47 12.80 4.72
C PHE A 394 -4.55 13.84 4.05
N ASN A 395 -3.99 14.80 4.81
CA ASN A 395 -3.40 15.99 4.22
C ASN A 395 -2.15 15.70 3.38
N ASN A 396 -1.27 14.82 3.86
CA ASN A 396 -0.01 14.51 3.18
C ASN A 396 -0.26 13.82 1.84
N ALA A 397 -1.13 12.79 1.79
CA ALA A 397 -1.49 12.13 0.55
C ALA A 397 -2.24 13.08 -0.40
N ASN A 398 -3.22 13.85 0.10
CA ASN A 398 -3.95 14.84 -0.70
C ASN A 398 -3.02 15.84 -1.40
N LYS A 399 -1.99 16.30 -0.68
CA LYS A 399 -0.99 17.23 -1.21
C LYS A 399 -0.03 16.55 -2.19
N LEU A 400 0.51 15.38 -1.82
CA LEU A 400 1.54 14.69 -2.62
C LEU A 400 1.01 14.26 -4.00
N TYR A 401 -0.23 13.76 -4.05
CA TYR A 401 -0.87 13.27 -5.27
C TYR A 401 -1.76 14.32 -5.95
N ASP A 402 -1.74 15.57 -5.49
CA ASP A 402 -2.54 16.70 -6.00
C ASP A 402 -4.05 16.37 -6.17
N LEU A 403 -4.62 15.65 -5.21
CA LEU A 403 -6.00 15.15 -5.32
C LEU A 403 -7.05 16.27 -5.17
N LYS A 404 -6.70 17.41 -4.56
CA LYS A 404 -7.58 18.59 -4.37
C LYS A 404 -8.88 18.25 -3.61
N LEU A 405 -8.84 17.25 -2.74
CA LEU A 405 -9.99 16.85 -1.93
C LEU A 405 -10.19 17.82 -0.76
N GLU A 406 -11.45 18.12 -0.45
CA GLU A 406 -11.82 18.92 0.71
C GLU A 406 -11.88 18.05 1.96
N PHE A 407 -11.18 18.43 3.01
CA PHE A 407 -11.25 17.73 4.29
C PHE A 407 -12.63 17.90 4.93
N LYS A 408 -13.40 16.82 5.05
CA LYS A 408 -14.71 16.75 5.68
C LYS A 408 -14.74 15.63 6.70
N PRO A 409 -14.77 15.93 8.02
CA PRO A 409 -14.79 14.90 9.04
C PRO A 409 -15.91 13.88 8.84
N LEU A 410 -15.66 12.64 9.24
CA LEU A 410 -16.68 11.60 9.29
C LEU A 410 -17.71 11.93 10.38
N PRO A 411 -18.97 11.49 10.24
CA PRO A 411 -19.96 11.58 11.31
C PRO A 411 -19.46 10.88 12.59
N PRO A 412 -19.77 11.41 13.78
CA PRO A 412 -19.37 10.78 15.05
C PRO A 412 -19.81 9.33 15.21
N ASP A 413 -20.96 8.96 14.66
CA ASP A 413 -21.55 7.60 14.78
C ASP A 413 -20.86 6.55 13.90
N SER A 414 -20.02 6.95 12.95
CA SER A 414 -19.20 6.02 12.19
C SER A 414 -18.09 5.35 13.04
N SER A 415 -17.94 5.79 14.29
CA SER A 415 -17.00 5.27 15.29
C SER A 415 -17.58 4.18 16.20
N GLN A 416 -18.84 3.73 16.02
CA GLN A 416 -19.43 2.67 16.84
C GLN A 416 -18.83 1.29 16.47
N GLY A 417 -17.62 1.03 16.94
CA GLY A 417 -16.92 -0.24 16.77
C GLY A 417 -16.09 -0.67 17.96
N PHE A 418 -15.90 0.18 18.97
CA PHE A 418 -15.18 -0.17 20.19
C PHE A 418 -15.86 0.43 21.41
N GLU A 419 -16.91 -0.22 21.89
CA GLU A 419 -17.11 -0.25 23.33
C GLU A 419 -16.04 -1.18 23.90
N SER A 420 -15.07 -0.61 24.60
CA SER A 420 -14.19 -1.38 25.47
C SER A 420 -15.08 -2.18 26.42
N SER A 421 -15.09 -3.51 26.28
CA SER A 421 -15.61 -4.38 27.32
C SER A 421 -14.66 -4.35 28.51
N GLU A 422 -14.63 -3.24 29.23
CA GLU A 422 -14.39 -3.25 30.65
C GLU A 422 -15.62 -3.82 31.34
N GLN A 423 -15.89 -5.09 31.13
CA GLN A 423 -16.65 -5.85 32.10
C GLN A 423 -15.76 -5.99 33.33
N THR A 424 -15.98 -5.06 34.25
CA THR A 424 -15.64 -5.17 35.66
C THR A 424 -15.96 -6.59 36.11
N THR A 425 -14.94 -7.40 36.33
CA THR A 425 -15.08 -8.64 37.07
C THR A 425 -15.33 -8.23 38.54
N GLU A 426 -16.58 -8.04 38.90
CA GLU A 426 -17.00 -8.10 40.31
C GLU A 426 -16.68 -9.52 40.80
N ILE A 427 -15.53 -9.65 41.40
CA ILE A 427 -15.23 -10.81 42.25
C ILE A 427 -16.20 -10.72 43.42
N LEU A 428 -17.26 -11.51 43.36
CA LEU A 428 -18.08 -11.84 44.52
C LEU A 428 -17.17 -12.40 45.61
N ALA A 429 -16.90 -11.56 46.62
CA ALA A 429 -16.45 -12.02 47.91
C ALA A 429 -17.66 -12.66 48.57
N GLY A 430 -17.77 -13.98 48.39
CA GLY A 430 -18.75 -14.80 49.10
C GLY A 430 -18.04 -15.55 50.22
N ASP A 431 -18.36 -15.16 51.41
CA ASP A 431 -18.42 -15.89 52.69
C ASP A 431 -17.62 -17.21 52.78
N LEU A 432 -16.60 -17.16 53.66
CA LEU A 432 -16.10 -18.33 54.41
C LEU A 432 -16.25 -18.01 55.89
N ASP A 433 -17.36 -18.55 56.49
CA ASP A 433 -17.39 -18.97 57.86
C ASP A 433 -16.80 -20.39 57.96
#